data_01809d5665e7d8733d2cc2f6cf00ee5b
#
_entry.id   01809d5665e7d8733d2cc2f6cf00ee5b
#
_cell.length_a   1.000
_cell.length_b   1.000
_cell.length_c   1.000
_cell.angle_alpha   90.00
_cell.angle_beta   90.00
_cell.angle_gamma   90.00
#
_symmetry.space_group_name_H-M   'P 1'
#
loop_
_entity.id
_entity.type
_entity.pdbx_description
1 polymer ?
#
loop_
_entity_poly.entity_id
_entity_poly.type
_entity_poly.pdbx_seq_one_letter_code
_entity_poly.pdbx_strand_id
1 'polypeptide(L)'
;YQYINENPVLGGQLQFDANMVNLHRDTSAPGYLLLCEPDRFDMGRCNSELGFPYRSDLFRRNTLEGDYTRTTVSAEWKRTFTTDLGLQIAPSTSLRGDLYRADMSAEGIPYGTTSSLGLGGIDIDESGARGMATAGLEARYPYLIETANSSHVITPIAQLLVRPDEMKSGELPNEDAQSLVFNAANLFDDDKFSGYDRIEGGTRANVGVQYGGVFGAGYAIDALIGQSYHLAGENPYAQTDLALVGYESGLETDRSDYVSAIALSTPFGLSLGTQGRFDKDTLEVERTDLMAGFSYGRLDTAVTYSD
;
A
#
# COMPACT_ATOMS: atom_id res chain seq x y z
N TYR A 1 6.08 17.15 -8.92
CA TYR A 1 7.14 17.22 -9.97
C TYR A 1 8.08 16.04 -9.80
N GLN A 2 8.33 15.31 -10.87
CA GLN A 2 9.25 14.19 -10.91
C GLN A 2 10.35 14.46 -11.94
N TYR A 3 11.58 14.19 -11.58
CA TYR A 3 12.75 14.29 -12.46
C TYR A 3 13.61 13.04 -12.36
N ILE A 4 13.84 12.41 -13.50
CA ILE A 4 14.74 11.25 -13.64
C ILE A 4 16.00 11.74 -14.31
N ASN A 5 17.16 11.51 -13.67
CA ASN A 5 18.44 11.89 -14.24
C ASN A 5 18.76 11.01 -15.47
N GLU A 6 18.98 11.64 -16.63
CA GLU A 6 19.28 10.93 -17.89
C GLU A 6 20.62 10.21 -17.86
N ASN A 7 21.58 10.72 -17.09
CA ASN A 7 22.91 10.12 -16.98
C ASN A 7 22.98 9.21 -15.73
N PRO A 8 23.45 7.97 -15.87
CA PRO A 8 23.61 7.09 -14.70
C PRO A 8 24.54 7.69 -13.65
N VAL A 9 24.11 7.70 -12.40
CA VAL A 9 24.90 8.08 -11.23
C VAL A 9 25.41 6.81 -10.55
N LEU A 10 26.73 6.65 -10.44
CA LEU A 10 27.35 5.41 -9.94
C LEU A 10 26.84 4.13 -10.65
N GLY A 11 26.49 4.27 -11.94
CA GLY A 11 25.96 3.20 -12.77
C GLY A 11 24.51 2.82 -12.47
N GLY A 12 23.81 3.58 -11.65
CA GLY A 12 22.38 3.43 -11.33
C GLY A 12 21.58 4.63 -11.78
N GLN A 13 20.26 4.50 -11.70
CA GLN A 13 19.30 5.57 -11.97
C GLN A 13 19.08 6.39 -10.71
N LEU A 14 19.09 7.71 -10.84
CA LEU A 14 18.79 8.66 -9.78
C LEU A 14 17.51 9.41 -10.17
N GLN A 15 16.53 9.41 -9.27
CA GLN A 15 15.25 10.06 -9.41
C GLN A 15 15.03 11.06 -8.28
N PHE A 16 14.42 12.18 -8.59
CA PHE A 16 13.97 13.17 -7.61
C PHE A 16 12.46 13.35 -7.76
N ASP A 17 11.80 13.50 -6.63
CA ASP A 17 10.39 13.83 -6.58
C ASP A 17 10.17 15.02 -5.64
N ALA A 18 9.23 15.91 -6.01
CA ALA A 18 8.80 17.03 -5.19
C ALA A 18 7.29 17.19 -5.28
N ASN A 19 6.64 17.19 -4.12
CA ASN A 19 5.21 17.38 -3.97
C ASN A 19 4.92 18.52 -3.00
N MET A 20 3.87 19.28 -3.27
CA MET A 20 3.37 20.29 -2.36
C MET A 20 1.85 20.23 -2.35
N VAL A 21 1.28 20.24 -1.17
CA VAL A 21 -0.15 20.40 -0.93
C VAL A 21 -0.36 21.62 -0.04
N ASN A 22 -1.40 22.39 -0.36
CA ASN A 22 -1.93 23.46 0.48
C ASN A 22 -3.45 23.34 0.44
N LEU A 23 -4.05 23.08 1.57
CA LEU A 23 -5.47 22.80 1.72
C LEU A 23 -6.05 23.73 2.77
N HIS A 24 -7.21 24.29 2.46
CA HIS A 24 -8.10 24.93 3.42
C HIS A 24 -9.48 24.29 3.34
N ARG A 25 -10.09 24.00 4.48
CA ARG A 25 -11.40 23.35 4.54
C ARG A 25 -12.24 24.00 5.63
N ASP A 26 -13.44 24.46 5.26
CA ASP A 26 -14.36 25.17 6.15
C ASP A 26 -15.12 24.23 7.09
N THR A 27 -15.20 22.93 6.78
CA THR A 27 -16.00 21.96 7.55
C THR A 27 -15.34 20.60 7.56
N SER A 28 -15.36 19.91 8.71
CA SER A 28 -14.93 18.52 8.82
C SER A 28 -16.02 17.56 8.36
N ALA A 29 -15.64 16.38 7.85
CA ALA A 29 -16.59 15.30 7.65
C ALA A 29 -17.03 14.71 8.99
N PRO A 30 -18.30 14.29 9.13
CA PRO A 30 -18.72 13.54 10.30
C PRO A 30 -17.91 12.26 10.41
N GLY A 31 -17.43 11.98 11.61
CA GLY A 31 -16.78 10.70 11.91
C GLY A 31 -17.81 9.60 12.14
N TYR A 32 -17.39 8.36 12.05
CA TYR A 32 -18.22 7.19 12.34
C TYR A 32 -17.41 6.08 13.01
N LEU A 33 -18.13 5.27 13.80
CA LEU A 33 -17.57 4.06 14.41
C LEU A 33 -17.73 2.88 13.44
N LEU A 34 -16.70 2.06 13.36
CA LEU A 34 -16.84 0.79 12.63
C LEU A 34 -17.58 -0.23 13.48
N LEU A 35 -18.48 -1.00 12.83
CA LEU A 35 -19.20 -2.08 13.44
C LEU A 35 -18.26 -3.23 13.79
N CYS A 36 -18.45 -3.84 14.95
CA CYS A 36 -17.85 -5.12 15.26
C CYS A 36 -18.63 -6.24 14.54
N GLU A 37 -17.98 -6.89 13.60
CA GLU A 37 -18.49 -8.14 13.03
C GLU A 37 -18.06 -9.31 13.91
N PRO A 38 -19.00 -10.11 14.45
CA PRO A 38 -18.70 -11.17 15.44
C PRO A 38 -17.73 -12.23 14.94
N ASP A 39 -17.71 -12.47 13.63
CA ASP A 39 -16.96 -13.57 13.02
C ASP A 39 -15.53 -13.19 12.60
N ARG A 40 -15.22 -11.87 12.55
CA ARG A 40 -13.92 -11.36 12.12
C ARG A 40 -13.07 -10.73 13.21
N PHE A 41 -13.64 -10.48 14.39
CA PHE A 41 -12.97 -9.76 15.46
C PHE A 41 -12.90 -10.54 16.76
N ASP A 42 -11.76 -10.42 17.43
CA ASP A 42 -11.64 -10.83 18.84
C ASP A 42 -12.71 -10.09 19.65
N MET A 43 -13.74 -10.82 20.07
CA MET A 43 -14.89 -10.31 20.86
C MET A 43 -14.46 -9.56 22.13
N GLY A 44 -13.22 -9.77 22.64
CA GLY A 44 -12.66 -9.06 23.76
C GLY A 44 -12.37 -7.58 23.50
N ARG A 45 -12.26 -7.18 22.23
CA ARG A 45 -12.04 -5.77 21.82
C ARG A 45 -13.32 -5.02 21.44
N CYS A 46 -14.41 -5.74 21.20
CA CYS A 46 -15.72 -5.12 21.07
C CYS A 46 -16.20 -4.71 22.46
N ASN A 47 -16.42 -3.42 22.68
CA ASN A 47 -16.82 -2.93 24.00
C ASN A 47 -18.24 -3.38 24.36
N SER A 48 -18.33 -4.56 24.98
CA SER A 48 -19.59 -5.16 25.42
C SER A 48 -20.29 -4.37 26.56
N GLU A 49 -19.55 -3.48 27.25
CA GLU A 49 -20.09 -2.66 28.36
C GLU A 49 -21.11 -1.63 27.86
N LEU A 50 -21.07 -1.26 26.59
CA LEU A 50 -21.99 -0.29 25.99
C LEU A 50 -23.22 -0.91 25.34
N GLY A 51 -23.29 -2.23 25.26
CA GLY A 51 -24.42 -2.92 24.62
C GLY A 51 -24.56 -2.71 23.10
N PHE A 52 -23.54 -2.15 22.47
CA PHE A 52 -23.52 -1.88 21.04
C PHE A 52 -22.37 -2.66 20.37
N PRO A 53 -22.58 -3.15 19.12
CA PRO A 53 -21.58 -3.89 18.38
C PRO A 53 -20.58 -2.93 17.70
N TYR A 54 -20.00 -1.97 18.46
CA TYR A 54 -19.06 -1.00 17.94
C TYR A 54 -17.72 -1.10 18.71
N ARG A 55 -16.63 -0.97 17.99
CA ARG A 55 -15.31 -0.79 18.58
C ARG A 55 -15.06 0.69 18.84
N SER A 56 -14.86 1.08 20.07
CA SER A 56 -14.59 2.47 20.45
C SER A 56 -13.21 2.96 20.00
N ASP A 57 -12.29 2.04 19.72
CA ASP A 57 -10.95 2.30 19.20
C ASP A 57 -10.91 2.39 17.67
N LEU A 58 -11.98 2.04 16.98
CA LEU A 58 -12.11 2.09 15.51
C LEU A 58 -13.03 3.24 15.08
N PHE A 59 -12.66 4.43 15.45
CA PHE A 59 -13.34 5.63 15.02
C PHE A 59 -12.65 6.20 13.79
N ARG A 60 -13.35 6.24 12.66
CA ARG A 60 -12.84 6.76 11.41
C ARG A 60 -13.31 8.19 11.15
N ARG A 61 -12.38 9.06 10.79
CA ARG A 61 -12.63 10.40 10.31
C ARG A 61 -11.74 10.68 9.10
N ASN A 62 -12.35 10.97 7.98
CA ASN A 62 -11.64 11.14 6.71
C ASN A 62 -11.16 12.57 6.49
N THR A 63 -11.83 13.58 7.06
CA THR A 63 -11.49 14.99 6.84
C THR A 63 -11.59 15.80 8.10
N LEU A 64 -10.68 16.75 8.26
CA LEU A 64 -10.67 17.77 9.30
C LEU A 64 -10.93 19.13 8.67
N GLU A 65 -11.48 20.09 9.42
CA GLU A 65 -11.56 21.50 9.03
C GLU A 65 -10.28 22.24 9.42
N GLY A 66 -9.94 23.32 8.72
CA GLY A 66 -8.75 24.13 8.97
C GLY A 66 -7.77 24.15 7.82
N ASP A 67 -6.52 24.45 8.14
CA ASP A 67 -5.44 24.67 7.19
C ASP A 67 -4.39 23.56 7.28
N TYR A 68 -4.01 23.02 6.14
CA TYR A 68 -2.93 22.03 6.03
C TYR A 68 -2.00 22.35 4.87
N THR A 69 -0.71 22.42 5.16
CA THR A 69 0.34 22.59 4.16
C THR A 69 1.43 21.56 4.37
N ARG A 70 1.82 20.87 3.30
CA ARG A 70 2.98 19.96 3.29
C ARG A 70 3.80 20.17 2.03
N THR A 71 5.12 20.19 2.19
CA THR A 71 6.08 20.12 1.10
C THR A 71 6.96 18.88 1.32
N THR A 72 6.97 18.00 0.35
CA THR A 72 7.76 16.75 0.34
C THR A 72 8.82 16.86 -0.73
N VAL A 73 10.05 16.46 -0.42
CA VAL A 73 11.10 16.21 -1.40
C VAL A 73 11.71 14.84 -1.15
N SER A 74 11.97 14.11 -2.22
CA SER A 74 12.65 12.81 -2.12
C SER A 74 13.67 12.62 -3.23
N ALA A 75 14.68 11.79 -2.93
CA ALA A 75 15.67 11.34 -3.89
C ALA A 75 15.81 9.82 -3.74
N GLU A 76 15.75 9.10 -4.85
CA GLU A 76 15.89 7.66 -4.91
C GLU A 76 16.99 7.28 -5.90
N TRP A 77 17.83 6.34 -5.50
CA TRP A 77 18.83 5.72 -6.36
C TRP A 77 18.64 4.21 -6.38
N LYS A 78 18.66 3.62 -7.59
CA LYS A 78 18.54 2.17 -7.79
C LYS A 78 19.48 1.70 -8.89
N ARG A 79 20.09 0.53 -8.72
CA ARG A 79 20.94 -0.10 -9.73
C ARG A 79 20.70 -1.60 -9.76
N THR A 80 20.59 -2.18 -10.95
CA THR A 80 20.49 -3.63 -11.12
C THR A 80 21.81 -4.20 -11.61
N PHE A 81 22.27 -5.24 -10.94
CA PHE A 81 23.41 -6.07 -11.34
C PHE A 81 22.88 -7.44 -11.77
N THR A 82 23.37 -7.93 -12.89
CA THR A 82 23.05 -9.29 -13.36
C THR A 82 24.32 -10.13 -13.33
N THR A 83 24.28 -11.27 -12.64
CA THR A 83 25.39 -12.22 -12.61
C THR A 83 25.41 -13.08 -13.87
N ASP A 84 26.51 -13.74 -14.16
CA ASP A 84 26.66 -14.67 -15.29
C ASP A 84 25.63 -15.83 -15.25
N LEU A 85 25.12 -16.17 -14.06
CA LEU A 85 24.08 -17.18 -13.84
C LEU A 85 22.66 -16.65 -14.01
N GLY A 86 22.50 -15.35 -14.34
CA GLY A 86 21.18 -14.74 -14.52
C GLY A 86 20.51 -14.22 -13.24
N LEU A 87 21.16 -14.33 -12.06
CA LEU A 87 20.64 -13.73 -10.84
C LEU A 87 20.75 -12.19 -10.96
N GLN A 88 19.64 -11.52 -10.76
CA GLN A 88 19.54 -10.06 -10.73
C GLN A 88 19.51 -9.60 -9.27
N ILE A 89 20.36 -8.64 -8.93
CA ILE A 89 20.44 -8.04 -7.60
C ILE A 89 20.30 -6.53 -7.78
N ALA A 90 19.31 -5.92 -7.13
CA ALA A 90 19.02 -4.50 -7.24
C ALA A 90 19.06 -3.83 -5.87
N PRO A 91 20.21 -3.31 -5.44
CA PRO A 91 20.27 -2.38 -4.31
C PRO A 91 19.59 -1.07 -4.67
N SER A 92 18.87 -0.51 -3.69
CA SER A 92 18.26 0.80 -3.75
C SER A 92 18.48 1.59 -2.47
N THR A 93 18.40 2.90 -2.55
CA THR A 93 18.34 3.77 -1.38
C THR A 93 17.51 4.98 -1.70
N SER A 94 16.71 5.42 -0.74
CA SER A 94 15.95 6.65 -0.85
C SER A 94 16.08 7.51 0.40
N LEU A 95 15.98 8.81 0.19
CA LEU A 95 15.89 9.82 1.24
C LEU A 95 14.67 10.67 0.96
N ARG A 96 13.86 10.89 1.98
CA ARG A 96 12.68 11.75 1.93
C ARG A 96 12.70 12.73 3.09
N GLY A 97 12.30 13.97 2.82
CA GLY A 97 12.06 15.00 3.82
C GLY A 97 10.73 15.71 3.57
N ASP A 98 9.96 15.90 4.62
CA ASP A 98 8.72 16.64 4.61
C ASP A 98 8.83 17.86 5.56
N LEU A 99 8.33 19.00 5.11
CA LEU A 99 8.01 20.16 5.96
C LEU A 99 6.50 20.30 6.00
N TYR A 100 5.91 20.42 7.18
CA TYR A 100 4.47 20.49 7.33
C TYR A 100 4.04 21.55 8.34
N ARG A 101 2.82 22.02 8.12
CA ARG A 101 2.04 22.82 9.06
C ARG A 101 0.59 22.35 8.99
N ALA A 102 0.02 22.03 10.13
CA ALA A 102 -1.37 21.67 10.30
C ALA A 102 -1.97 22.54 11.41
N ASP A 103 -3.09 23.18 11.12
CA ASP A 103 -3.96 23.88 12.04
C ASP A 103 -5.36 23.38 11.70
N MET A 104 -5.68 22.19 12.19
CA MET A 104 -6.86 21.44 11.79
C MET A 104 -7.60 20.89 12.99
N SER A 105 -8.92 20.93 12.92
CA SER A 105 -9.76 20.46 14.00
C SER A 105 -10.98 19.68 13.50
N ALA A 106 -11.64 19.02 14.43
CA ALA A 106 -12.96 18.48 14.24
C ALA A 106 -13.69 18.35 15.57
N GLU A 107 -14.97 18.70 15.57
CA GLU A 107 -15.80 18.52 16.76
C GLU A 107 -15.92 17.04 17.13
N GLY A 108 -15.97 16.77 18.43
CA GLY A 108 -16.26 15.44 18.96
C GLY A 108 -17.67 15.01 18.55
N ILE A 109 -17.88 13.70 18.42
CA ILE A 109 -19.24 13.16 18.22
C ILE A 109 -19.92 13.07 19.58
N PRO A 110 -21.03 13.78 19.79
CA PRO A 110 -21.85 13.57 20.98
C PRO A 110 -22.48 12.17 20.88
N TYR A 111 -21.99 11.23 21.66
CA TYR A 111 -22.61 9.90 21.77
C TYR A 111 -23.50 9.84 23.01
N GLY A 112 -24.83 9.92 22.80
CA GLY A 112 -25.84 9.75 23.83
C GLY A 112 -25.78 10.79 24.97
N THR A 113 -26.57 10.55 26.01
CA THR A 113 -26.67 11.42 27.20
C THR A 113 -25.55 11.23 28.22
N THR A 114 -24.54 10.42 27.94
CA THR A 114 -23.37 10.19 28.82
C THR A 114 -22.13 10.77 28.18
N SER A 115 -21.78 11.98 28.59
CA SER A 115 -20.59 12.74 28.18
C SER A 115 -19.24 12.10 28.56
N SER A 116 -19.23 10.87 29.07
CA SER A 116 -18.00 10.17 29.51
C SER A 116 -17.34 9.31 28.42
N LEU A 117 -18.00 9.12 27.29
CA LEU A 117 -17.43 8.48 26.08
C LEU A 117 -17.24 9.51 24.97
N GLY A 118 -16.79 10.70 25.31
CA GLY A 118 -16.42 11.67 24.34
C GLY A 118 -15.41 11.08 23.40
N LEU A 119 -15.86 10.64 22.22
CA LEU A 119 -15.02 10.56 21.05
C LEU A 119 -14.56 11.99 20.85
N GLY A 120 -13.40 12.30 21.46
CA GLY A 120 -12.93 13.66 21.67
C GLY A 120 -12.86 14.43 20.36
N GLY A 121 -13.06 15.71 20.44
CA GLY A 121 -12.67 16.61 19.37
C GLY A 121 -11.20 16.36 19.03
N ILE A 122 -10.86 16.54 17.77
CA ILE A 122 -9.49 16.50 17.29
C ILE A 122 -9.06 17.93 17.12
N ASP A 123 -7.88 18.25 17.64
CA ASP A 123 -7.26 19.57 17.50
C ASP A 123 -5.76 19.33 17.23
N ILE A 124 -5.32 19.68 16.03
CA ILE A 124 -3.95 19.54 15.56
C ILE A 124 -3.44 20.94 15.21
N ASP A 125 -2.67 21.55 16.09
CA ASP A 125 -1.90 22.77 15.81
C ASP A 125 -0.42 22.44 15.89
N GLU A 126 0.14 21.99 14.76
CA GLU A 126 1.50 21.50 14.71
C GLU A 126 2.21 21.93 13.43
N SER A 127 3.49 22.28 13.58
CA SER A 127 4.38 22.53 12.46
C SER A 127 5.74 21.88 12.72
N GLY A 128 6.31 21.31 11.69
CA GLY A 128 7.59 20.61 11.87
C GLY A 128 8.17 20.04 10.58
N ALA A 129 9.12 19.17 10.79
CA ALA A 129 9.76 18.39 9.73
C ALA A 129 9.79 16.91 10.13
N ARG A 130 9.65 16.04 9.16
CA ARG A 130 9.93 14.61 9.31
C ARG A 130 10.82 14.13 8.18
N GLY A 131 11.51 13.03 8.38
CA GLY A 131 12.38 12.46 7.36
C GLY A 131 12.36 10.95 7.41
N MET A 132 12.61 10.33 6.25
CA MET A 132 12.71 8.88 6.10
C MET A 132 13.92 8.55 5.24
N ALA A 133 14.70 7.56 5.69
CA ALA A 133 15.77 6.96 4.90
C ALA A 133 15.44 5.48 4.68
N THR A 134 15.51 5.02 3.43
CA THR A 134 15.27 3.62 3.07
C THR A 134 16.50 3.03 2.44
N ALA A 135 16.88 1.83 2.87
CA ALA A 135 17.83 0.98 2.18
C ALA A 135 17.11 -0.29 1.71
N GLY A 136 17.16 -0.56 0.41
CA GLY A 136 16.50 -1.68 -0.22
C GLY A 136 17.46 -2.64 -0.90
N LEU A 137 17.12 -3.91 -0.91
CA LEU A 137 17.79 -4.94 -1.69
C LEU A 137 16.74 -5.89 -2.28
N GLU A 138 16.69 -5.96 -3.60
CA GLU A 138 15.83 -6.91 -4.30
C GLU A 138 16.68 -7.92 -5.04
N ALA A 139 16.27 -9.19 -4.99
CA ALA A 139 16.87 -10.29 -5.73
C ALA A 139 15.80 -10.99 -6.58
N ARG A 140 16.08 -11.18 -7.88
CA ARG A 140 15.22 -11.90 -8.83
C ARG A 140 16.03 -12.94 -9.57
N TYR A 141 15.47 -14.12 -9.75
CA TYR A 141 16.12 -15.18 -10.50
C TYR A 141 15.19 -15.73 -11.59
N PRO A 142 15.16 -15.11 -12.79
CA PRO A 142 14.33 -15.58 -13.89
C PRO A 142 14.85 -16.91 -14.43
N TYR A 143 14.00 -17.92 -14.45
CA TYR A 143 14.27 -19.24 -15.00
C TYR A 143 13.43 -19.47 -16.25
N LEU A 144 14.09 -19.57 -17.40
CA LEU A 144 13.47 -19.77 -18.71
C LEU A 144 13.31 -21.25 -19.01
N ILE A 145 12.10 -21.65 -19.41
CA ILE A 145 11.77 -22.99 -19.93
C ILE A 145 11.18 -22.81 -21.32
N GLU A 146 11.80 -23.41 -22.30
CA GLU A 146 11.32 -23.39 -23.69
C GLU A 146 10.84 -24.77 -24.13
N THR A 147 9.73 -24.79 -24.84
CA THR A 147 9.19 -25.97 -25.52
C THR A 147 9.03 -25.65 -27.00
N ALA A 148 8.61 -26.63 -27.80
CA ALA A 148 8.41 -26.44 -29.23
C ALA A 148 7.37 -25.33 -29.57
N ASN A 149 6.40 -25.09 -28.68
CA ASN A 149 5.27 -24.19 -28.93
C ASN A 149 5.02 -23.19 -27.81
N SER A 150 5.86 -23.12 -26.79
CA SER A 150 5.69 -22.18 -25.69
C SER A 150 7.01 -21.80 -25.03
N SER A 151 7.04 -20.62 -24.42
CA SER A 151 8.13 -20.11 -23.61
C SER A 151 7.57 -19.71 -22.24
N HIS A 152 8.23 -20.13 -21.17
CA HIS A 152 7.80 -19.88 -19.81
C HIS A 152 8.95 -19.30 -19.02
N VAL A 153 8.68 -18.27 -18.23
CA VAL A 153 9.63 -17.69 -17.28
C VAL A 153 9.04 -17.77 -15.88
N ILE A 154 9.76 -18.42 -14.98
CA ILE A 154 9.42 -18.46 -13.55
C ILE A 154 10.47 -17.64 -12.81
N THR A 155 10.04 -16.62 -12.07
CA THR A 155 10.93 -15.68 -11.40
C THR A 155 10.60 -15.61 -9.91
N PRO A 156 11.33 -16.35 -9.04
CA PRO A 156 11.35 -16.07 -7.62
C PRO A 156 11.87 -14.65 -7.37
N ILE A 157 11.23 -13.94 -6.44
CA ILE A 157 11.55 -12.56 -6.07
C ILE A 157 11.63 -12.48 -4.55
N ALA A 158 12.67 -11.85 -4.03
CA ALA A 158 12.80 -11.49 -2.63
C ALA A 158 13.29 -10.04 -2.53
N GLN A 159 12.63 -9.24 -1.69
CA GLN A 159 12.99 -7.85 -1.42
C GLN A 159 13.10 -7.66 0.09
N LEU A 160 14.10 -6.92 0.52
CA LEU A 160 14.28 -6.46 1.90
C LEU A 160 14.37 -4.94 1.90
N LEU A 161 13.55 -4.31 2.72
CA LEU A 161 13.53 -2.87 2.93
C LEU A 161 13.81 -2.59 4.40
N VAL A 162 14.81 -1.76 4.66
CA VAL A 162 15.23 -1.37 6.02
C VAL A 162 15.03 0.13 6.18
N ARG A 163 14.24 0.51 7.18
CA ARG A 163 13.88 1.89 7.50
C ARG A 163 13.82 2.09 9.02
N PRO A 164 14.06 3.31 9.52
CA PRO A 164 13.65 3.67 10.88
C PRO A 164 12.11 3.66 10.99
N ASP A 165 11.63 3.70 12.23
CA ASP A 165 10.21 3.93 12.49
C ASP A 165 9.81 5.34 12.04
N GLU A 166 8.57 5.52 11.60
CA GLU A 166 8.04 6.82 11.24
C GLU A 166 7.73 7.61 12.52
N MET A 167 8.34 8.80 12.66
CA MET A 167 8.35 9.57 13.92
C MET A 167 6.99 10.16 14.30
N LYS A 168 6.08 10.31 13.33
CA LYS A 168 4.77 10.97 13.48
C LYS A 168 3.64 10.09 12.95
N SER A 169 3.81 8.79 13.04
CA SER A 169 2.83 7.83 12.55
C SER A 169 1.48 8.00 13.26
N GLY A 170 0.44 8.24 12.47
CA GLY A 170 -0.92 8.42 12.97
C GLY A 170 -1.23 9.79 13.61
N GLU A 171 -0.24 10.62 13.91
CA GLU A 171 -0.43 11.93 14.57
C GLU A 171 -0.81 13.06 13.61
N LEU A 172 -0.33 13.00 12.37
CA LEU A 172 -0.57 14.05 11.38
C LEU A 172 -1.87 13.81 10.60
N PRO A 173 -2.46 14.90 10.02
CA PRO A 173 -3.57 14.77 9.10
C PRO A 173 -3.24 13.78 7.96
N ASN A 174 -4.27 13.16 7.39
CA ASN A 174 -4.14 12.28 6.24
C ASN A 174 -5.17 12.67 5.19
N GLU A 175 -4.71 13.37 4.16
CA GLU A 175 -5.55 13.91 3.10
C GLU A 175 -5.37 13.16 1.76
N ASP A 176 -4.23 12.50 1.55
CA ASP A 176 -3.91 11.85 0.28
C ASP A 176 -3.55 10.35 0.37
N ALA A 177 -3.40 9.82 1.59
CA ALA A 177 -3.09 8.41 1.83
C ALA A 177 -4.22 7.67 2.59
N GLN A 178 -5.48 8.00 2.29
CA GLN A 178 -6.67 7.51 3.01
C GLN A 178 -7.14 6.12 2.58
N SER A 179 -6.61 5.59 1.49
CA SER A 179 -6.99 4.29 0.96
C SER A 179 -5.76 3.42 0.77
N LEU A 180 -5.78 2.25 1.35
CA LEU A 180 -4.76 1.22 1.18
C LEU A 180 -5.43 -0.05 0.70
N VAL A 181 -5.07 -0.48 -0.50
CA VAL A 181 -5.48 -1.76 -1.06
C VAL A 181 -4.23 -2.58 -1.29
N PHE A 182 -3.94 -3.51 -0.36
CA PHE A 182 -2.84 -4.43 -0.54
C PHE A 182 -3.20 -5.53 -1.52
N ASN A 183 -2.44 -5.64 -2.60
CA ASN A 183 -2.64 -6.61 -3.66
C ASN A 183 -1.30 -7.01 -4.33
N ALA A 184 -1.36 -7.84 -5.37
CA ALA A 184 -0.18 -8.30 -6.06
C ALA A 184 0.59 -7.18 -6.78
N ALA A 185 -0.07 -6.09 -7.18
CA ALA A 185 0.58 -5.00 -7.92
C ALA A 185 1.51 -4.18 -7.02
N ASN A 186 1.17 -4.00 -5.73
CA ASN A 186 1.98 -3.22 -4.79
C ASN A 186 2.78 -4.07 -3.79
N LEU A 187 2.82 -5.39 -3.96
CA LEU A 187 3.58 -6.27 -3.07
C LEU A 187 5.05 -5.86 -2.94
N PHE A 188 5.67 -5.46 -4.05
CA PHE A 188 7.09 -5.08 -4.11
C PHE A 188 7.33 -3.57 -4.16
N ASP A 189 6.29 -2.76 -3.91
CA ASP A 189 6.48 -1.32 -3.77
C ASP A 189 7.29 -1.01 -2.52
N ASP A 190 8.16 0.00 -2.62
CA ASP A 190 8.99 0.43 -1.51
C ASP A 190 8.17 1.06 -0.40
N ASP A 191 7.09 1.76 -0.71
CA ASP A 191 6.07 2.25 0.21
C ASP A 191 4.69 1.86 -0.32
N LYS A 192 3.86 1.20 0.51
CA LYS A 192 2.54 0.73 0.09
C LYS A 192 1.42 1.74 0.37
N PHE A 193 1.70 2.84 1.06
CA PHE A 193 0.75 3.94 1.18
C PHE A 193 0.60 4.66 -0.16
N SER A 194 -0.64 5.05 -0.50
CA SER A 194 -0.96 5.64 -1.80
C SER A 194 -0.53 7.09 -1.98
N GLY A 195 -0.29 7.80 -0.88
CA GLY A 195 0.01 9.24 -0.89
C GLY A 195 1.29 9.59 -0.14
N TYR A 196 1.41 10.84 0.25
CA TYR A 196 2.58 11.37 0.95
C TYR A 196 2.31 11.66 2.43
N ASP A 197 1.06 11.63 2.89
CA ASP A 197 0.73 11.92 4.29
C ASP A 197 1.12 10.80 5.24
N ARG A 198 1.19 9.58 4.73
CA ARG A 198 1.71 8.41 5.44
C ARG A 198 3.03 7.96 4.83
N ILE A 199 3.89 7.38 5.66
CA ILE A 199 5.19 6.84 5.27
C ILE A 199 5.32 5.45 5.89
N GLU A 200 5.69 4.48 5.09
CA GLU A 200 5.99 3.16 5.62
C GLU A 200 7.33 3.15 6.33
N GLY A 201 7.32 2.89 7.64
CA GLY A 201 8.49 2.70 8.48
C GLY A 201 8.78 1.24 8.79
N GLY A 202 9.84 1.00 9.59
CA GLY A 202 10.25 -0.33 10.01
C GLY A 202 10.94 -1.17 8.93
N THR A 203 11.30 -2.39 9.28
CA THR A 203 11.96 -3.32 8.37
C THR A 203 10.97 -4.34 7.84
N ARG A 204 10.93 -4.49 6.51
CA ARG A 204 9.98 -5.38 5.83
C ARG A 204 10.68 -6.24 4.77
N ALA A 205 10.27 -7.50 4.67
CA ALA A 205 10.64 -8.40 3.58
C ALA A 205 9.41 -8.74 2.75
N ASN A 206 9.54 -8.70 1.43
CA ASN A 206 8.52 -9.14 0.49
C ASN A 206 9.06 -10.34 -0.30
N VAL A 207 8.26 -11.39 -0.44
CA VAL A 207 8.63 -12.57 -1.21
C VAL A 207 7.51 -12.97 -2.14
N GLY A 208 7.86 -13.48 -3.31
CA GLY A 208 6.87 -13.95 -4.26
C GLY A 208 7.48 -14.72 -5.42
N VAL A 209 6.60 -15.23 -6.26
CA VAL A 209 6.95 -15.91 -7.50
C VAL A 209 6.11 -15.30 -8.62
N GLN A 210 6.78 -14.80 -9.62
CA GLN A 210 6.17 -14.34 -10.87
C GLN A 210 6.29 -15.42 -11.94
N TYR A 211 5.25 -15.62 -12.71
CA TYR A 211 5.21 -16.47 -13.88
C TYR A 211 4.81 -15.65 -15.10
N GLY A 212 5.52 -15.82 -16.20
CA GLY A 212 5.16 -15.31 -17.51
C GLY A 212 5.23 -16.45 -18.52
N GLY A 213 4.15 -16.68 -19.26
CA GLY A 213 4.07 -17.74 -20.26
C GLY A 213 3.54 -17.20 -21.59
N VAL A 214 4.23 -17.51 -22.69
CA VAL A 214 3.77 -17.25 -24.05
C VAL A 214 3.57 -18.58 -24.76
N PHE A 215 2.37 -18.77 -25.29
CA PHE A 215 1.96 -20.00 -25.96
C PHE A 215 1.79 -19.80 -27.46
N GLY A 216 1.87 -20.85 -28.23
CA GLY A 216 1.64 -20.82 -29.67
C GLY A 216 0.34 -20.08 -30.03
N ALA A 217 0.32 -19.42 -31.20
CA ALA A 217 -0.76 -18.54 -31.63
C ALA A 217 -0.93 -17.22 -30.85
N GLY A 218 0.02 -16.86 -29.94
CA GLY A 218 0.05 -15.51 -29.33
C GLY A 218 -0.79 -15.34 -28.06
N TYR A 219 -1.12 -16.40 -27.36
CA TYR A 219 -1.67 -16.30 -26.00
C TYR A 219 -0.56 -16.04 -24.99
N ALA A 220 -0.82 -15.17 -24.02
CA ALA A 220 0.10 -14.92 -22.92
C ALA A 220 -0.63 -15.04 -21.58
N ILE A 221 0.06 -15.60 -20.60
CA ILE A 221 -0.40 -15.69 -19.21
C ILE A 221 0.68 -15.07 -18.33
N ASP A 222 0.28 -14.12 -17.49
CA ASP A 222 1.10 -13.57 -16.43
C ASP A 222 0.45 -13.88 -15.08
N ALA A 223 1.24 -14.28 -14.11
CA ALA A 223 0.76 -14.53 -12.75
C ALA A 223 1.80 -14.10 -11.71
N LEU A 224 1.33 -13.70 -10.55
CA LEU A 224 2.14 -13.40 -9.36
C LEU A 224 1.43 -13.94 -8.13
N ILE A 225 2.18 -14.50 -7.22
CA ILE A 225 1.74 -14.81 -5.86
C ILE A 225 2.84 -14.43 -4.88
N GLY A 226 2.46 -13.88 -3.74
CA GLY A 226 3.44 -13.57 -2.71
C GLY A 226 2.85 -13.09 -1.41
N GLN A 227 3.74 -12.72 -0.50
CA GLN A 227 3.43 -12.32 0.86
C GLN A 227 4.48 -11.32 1.37
N SER A 228 4.07 -10.46 2.30
CA SER A 228 4.90 -9.46 2.96
C SER A 228 5.11 -9.82 4.42
N TYR A 229 6.29 -9.53 4.97
CA TYR A 229 6.66 -9.81 6.36
C TYR A 229 7.20 -8.56 7.01
N HIS A 230 6.59 -8.12 8.10
CA HIS A 230 7.15 -7.10 8.97
C HIS A 230 8.15 -7.77 9.91
N LEU A 231 9.41 -7.32 9.90
CA LEU A 231 10.51 -8.01 10.59
C LEU A 231 10.98 -7.27 11.83
N ALA A 232 10.92 -5.93 11.84
CA ALA A 232 11.38 -5.12 12.95
C ALA A 232 10.87 -3.68 12.87
N GLY A 233 10.84 -3.00 14.01
CA GLY A 233 10.31 -1.65 14.18
C GLY A 233 8.80 -1.64 14.41
N GLU A 234 8.19 -0.47 14.35
CA GLU A 234 6.75 -0.32 14.44
C GLU A 234 6.09 -0.65 13.10
N ASN A 235 5.03 -1.47 13.12
CA ASN A 235 4.24 -1.73 11.93
C ASN A 235 3.24 -0.58 11.70
N PRO A 236 3.44 0.27 10.69
CA PRO A 236 2.59 1.44 10.50
C PRO A 236 1.15 1.08 10.12
N TYR A 237 0.92 -0.13 9.61
CA TYR A 237 -0.41 -0.62 9.26
C TYR A 237 -1.19 -1.18 10.45
N ALA A 238 -0.51 -1.48 11.55
CA ALA A 238 -1.14 -1.89 12.81
C ALA A 238 -1.55 -0.70 13.68
N GLN A 239 -1.08 0.51 13.36
CA GLN A 239 -1.37 1.69 14.14
C GLN A 239 -2.76 2.25 13.83
N THR A 240 -3.43 2.72 14.88
CA THR A 240 -4.72 3.40 14.75
C THR A 240 -4.45 4.86 14.39
N ASP A 241 -4.78 5.24 13.19
CA ASP A 241 -4.78 6.64 12.74
C ASP A 241 -6.22 7.13 12.52
N LEU A 242 -6.37 8.44 12.24
CA LEU A 242 -7.67 9.07 12.04
C LEU A 242 -8.48 8.47 10.89
N ALA A 243 -7.80 8.01 9.84
CA ALA A 243 -8.43 7.44 8.65
C ALA A 243 -8.52 5.91 8.69
N LEU A 244 -7.91 5.27 9.70
CA LEU A 244 -7.82 3.81 9.83
C LEU A 244 -7.31 3.13 8.54
N VAL A 245 -6.27 3.68 7.95
CA VAL A 245 -5.78 3.26 6.62
C VAL A 245 -5.30 1.81 6.62
N GLY A 246 -4.64 1.38 7.70
CA GLY A 246 -4.15 0.01 7.85
C GLY A 246 -5.22 -1.02 8.21
N TYR A 247 -6.41 -0.58 8.60
CA TYR A 247 -7.48 -1.47 9.05
C TYR A 247 -7.99 -2.39 7.92
N GLU A 248 -8.02 -3.68 8.15
CA GLU A 248 -8.36 -4.72 7.16
C GLU A 248 -7.53 -4.67 5.87
N SER A 249 -6.35 -4.07 5.93
CA SER A 249 -5.44 -4.03 4.76
C SER A 249 -4.79 -5.38 4.47
N GLY A 250 -4.75 -6.28 5.45
CA GLY A 250 -3.99 -7.53 5.41
C GLY A 250 -2.48 -7.35 5.70
N LEU A 251 -2.07 -6.16 6.18
CA LEU A 251 -0.68 -5.81 6.54
C LEU A 251 -0.50 -5.54 8.03
N GLU A 252 -1.56 -5.62 8.83
CA GLU A 252 -1.60 -5.21 10.24
C GLU A 252 -0.79 -6.11 11.16
N THR A 253 -0.44 -7.31 10.73
CA THR A 253 0.33 -8.28 11.50
C THR A 253 1.72 -8.47 10.91
N ASP A 254 2.62 -9.16 11.65
CA ASP A 254 3.99 -9.43 11.20
C ASP A 254 4.04 -10.21 9.89
N ARG A 255 3.02 -11.01 9.61
CA ARG A 255 2.85 -11.73 8.35
C ARG A 255 1.57 -11.26 7.67
N SER A 256 1.70 -10.73 6.45
CA SER A 256 0.54 -10.26 5.69
C SER A 256 -0.34 -11.40 5.20
N ASP A 257 -1.50 -11.05 4.71
CA ASP A 257 -2.29 -11.91 3.84
C ASP A 257 -1.50 -12.30 2.58
N TYR A 258 -1.90 -13.41 1.94
CA TYR A 258 -1.39 -13.75 0.61
C TYR A 258 -2.05 -12.88 -0.44
N VAL A 259 -1.27 -12.42 -1.40
CA VAL A 259 -1.79 -11.72 -2.58
C VAL A 259 -1.43 -12.48 -3.84
N SER A 260 -2.36 -12.51 -4.78
CA SER A 260 -2.13 -13.14 -6.08
C SER A 260 -2.76 -12.33 -7.20
N ALA A 261 -2.21 -12.48 -8.39
CA ALA A 261 -2.79 -11.99 -9.64
C ALA A 261 -2.57 -13.00 -10.74
N ILE A 262 -3.50 -13.07 -11.66
CA ILE A 262 -3.36 -13.79 -12.93
C ILE A 262 -4.00 -12.98 -14.04
N ALA A 263 -3.33 -12.88 -15.18
CA ALA A 263 -3.82 -12.22 -16.38
C ALA A 263 -3.62 -13.12 -17.59
N LEU A 264 -4.62 -13.14 -18.47
CA LEU A 264 -4.62 -13.79 -19.75
C LEU A 264 -4.76 -12.74 -20.86
N SER A 265 -3.86 -12.74 -21.81
CA SER A 265 -3.96 -11.95 -23.04
C SER A 265 -4.11 -12.85 -24.26
N THR A 266 -4.97 -12.46 -25.18
CA THR A 266 -5.27 -13.25 -26.39
C THR A 266 -4.84 -12.51 -27.64
N PRO A 267 -4.52 -13.20 -28.74
CA PRO A 267 -4.09 -12.57 -30.00
C PRO A 267 -5.21 -11.79 -30.71
N PHE A 268 -6.47 -11.96 -30.31
CA PHE A 268 -7.62 -11.24 -30.86
C PHE A 268 -8.08 -10.04 -30.02
N GLY A 269 -7.25 -9.61 -29.05
CA GLY A 269 -7.45 -8.38 -28.28
C GLY A 269 -8.29 -8.53 -27.00
N LEU A 270 -8.71 -9.74 -26.62
CA LEU A 270 -9.34 -9.97 -25.32
C LEU A 270 -8.26 -10.11 -24.24
N SER A 271 -8.39 -9.39 -23.15
CA SER A 271 -7.62 -9.54 -21.93
C SER A 271 -8.54 -9.81 -20.73
N LEU A 272 -8.16 -10.74 -19.88
CA LEU A 272 -8.86 -11.09 -18.66
C LEU A 272 -7.86 -11.10 -17.51
N GLY A 273 -8.24 -10.55 -16.37
CA GLY A 273 -7.39 -10.52 -15.19
C GLY A 273 -8.19 -10.70 -13.91
N THR A 274 -7.56 -11.28 -12.92
CA THR A 274 -8.07 -11.30 -11.55
C THR A 274 -6.93 -11.08 -10.57
N GLN A 275 -7.23 -10.39 -9.49
CA GLN A 275 -6.38 -10.28 -8.32
C GLN A 275 -7.15 -10.76 -7.10
N GLY A 276 -6.47 -11.39 -6.16
CA GLY A 276 -7.06 -11.87 -4.93
C GLY A 276 -6.17 -11.62 -3.73
N ARG A 277 -6.80 -11.31 -2.60
CA ARG A 277 -6.18 -11.33 -1.27
C ARG A 277 -6.84 -12.43 -0.45
N PHE A 278 -6.02 -13.21 0.25
CA PHE A 278 -6.44 -14.39 0.98
C PHE A 278 -5.88 -14.32 2.39
N ASP A 279 -6.72 -14.55 3.39
CA ASP A 279 -6.29 -14.60 4.78
C ASP A 279 -5.10 -15.56 4.95
N LYS A 280 -4.13 -15.13 5.72
CA LYS A 280 -2.85 -15.84 5.92
C LYS A 280 -2.98 -17.18 6.65
N ASP A 281 -4.04 -17.41 7.39
CA ASP A 281 -4.22 -18.58 8.26
C ASP A 281 -5.32 -19.52 7.72
N THR A 282 -6.43 -18.98 7.22
CA THR A 282 -7.59 -19.74 6.74
C THR A 282 -7.60 -19.91 5.22
N LEU A 283 -6.89 -19.04 4.47
CA LEU A 283 -6.95 -18.93 3.01
C LEU A 283 -8.35 -18.52 2.49
N GLU A 284 -9.20 -17.98 3.34
CA GLU A 284 -10.45 -17.39 2.91
C GLU A 284 -10.18 -16.16 2.04
N VAL A 285 -11.09 -15.93 1.08
CA VAL A 285 -10.97 -14.80 0.17
C VAL A 285 -11.40 -13.53 0.90
N GLU A 286 -10.49 -12.59 1.06
CA GLU A 286 -10.73 -11.30 1.71
C GLU A 286 -11.02 -10.19 0.69
N ARG A 287 -10.55 -10.36 -0.54
CA ARG A 287 -10.77 -9.43 -1.64
C ARG A 287 -10.62 -10.11 -2.98
N THR A 288 -11.46 -9.73 -3.92
CA THR A 288 -11.35 -10.15 -5.32
C THR A 288 -11.58 -8.98 -6.25
N ASP A 289 -10.62 -8.74 -7.14
CA ASP A 289 -10.76 -7.78 -8.25
C ASP A 289 -10.76 -8.55 -9.57
N LEU A 290 -11.74 -8.28 -10.42
CA LEU A 290 -11.86 -8.86 -11.77
C LEU A 290 -11.73 -7.76 -12.81
N MET A 291 -10.98 -8.04 -13.87
CA MET A 291 -10.76 -7.12 -14.97
C MET A 291 -10.99 -7.83 -16.30
N ALA A 292 -11.70 -7.19 -17.19
CA ALA A 292 -11.85 -7.65 -18.57
C ALA A 292 -11.66 -6.49 -19.52
N GLY A 293 -10.82 -6.68 -20.54
CA GLY A 293 -10.55 -5.69 -21.58
C GLY A 293 -10.72 -6.29 -22.98
N PHE A 294 -11.13 -5.46 -23.92
CA PHE A 294 -11.20 -5.84 -25.32
C PHE A 294 -10.74 -4.68 -26.20
N SER A 295 -9.78 -4.97 -27.07
CA SER A 295 -9.19 -3.99 -27.99
C SER A 295 -9.25 -4.52 -29.40
N TYR A 296 -9.99 -3.82 -30.29
CA TYR A 296 -10.11 -4.19 -31.69
C TYR A 296 -10.22 -2.94 -32.58
N GLY A 297 -9.25 -2.72 -33.41
CA GLY A 297 -9.20 -1.57 -34.32
C GLY A 297 -9.13 -0.24 -33.55
N ARG A 298 -10.23 0.52 -33.56
CA ARG A 298 -10.37 1.79 -32.82
C ARG A 298 -11.22 1.65 -31.54
N LEU A 299 -11.72 0.46 -31.30
CA LEU A 299 -12.51 0.17 -30.10
C LEU A 299 -11.58 -0.34 -29.00
N ASP A 300 -11.62 0.32 -27.86
CA ASP A 300 -10.94 -0.08 -26.65
C ASP A 300 -11.93 0.02 -25.48
N THR A 301 -12.13 -1.09 -24.78
CA THR A 301 -13.10 -1.18 -23.67
C THR A 301 -12.50 -1.94 -22.51
N ALA A 302 -12.81 -1.49 -21.30
CA ALA A 302 -12.45 -2.20 -20.07
C ALA A 302 -13.58 -2.17 -19.06
N VAL A 303 -13.72 -3.26 -18.31
CA VAL A 303 -14.66 -3.41 -17.18
C VAL A 303 -13.88 -3.95 -16.01
N THR A 304 -14.12 -3.36 -14.85
CA THR A 304 -13.52 -3.78 -13.56
C THR A 304 -14.65 -4.03 -12.55
N TYR A 305 -14.51 -5.07 -11.76
CA TYR A 305 -15.35 -5.38 -10.62
C TYR A 305 -14.46 -5.64 -9.42
N SER A 306 -14.82 -5.10 -8.25
CA SER A 306 -14.11 -5.30 -6.97
C SER A 306 -15.12 -5.64 -5.89
N ASP A 307 -14.78 -6.64 -5.07
CA ASP A 307 -15.57 -7.10 -3.92
C ASP A 307 -14.66 -7.17 -2.69
#